data_ecfa41d510f1b3cfd9526e62dc3384c3
#
_entry.id   ecfa41d510f1b3cfd9526e62dc3384c3
#
_cell.length_a   1.000
_cell.length_b   1.000
_cell.length_c   1.000
_cell.angle_alpha   90.00
_cell.angle_beta   90.00
_cell.angle_gamma   90.00
#
_symmetry.space_group_name_H-M   'P 1'
#
loop_
_entity.id
_entity.type
_entity.pdbx_description
1 polymer ?
#
loop_
_entity_poly.entity_id
_entity_poly.type
_entity_poly.pdbx_seq_one_letter_code
_entity_poly.pdbx_strand_id
1 'polypeptide(L)'
;MPPIITVLIVLAVVLFIIVISSIKIVRQSTAIVVERLGKFHRLYTTGVHFRFPFSDKVVGGPISLKERVADFAPQPVITKDNVTMQIDTVIYFQITDPKLYTYGVEHPMNAIENLTATTLRNIIGDMELDESLTSRDIINSRMRSILDEATDPWGIKVNRVELKNIIPPREIQNAVEKQMKAERERRESILQAEGTKQSQ
;
A
#
# COMPACT_ATOMS: atom_id res chain seq x y z
N MET A 1 -3.48 -29.91 -56.69
CA MET A 1 -3.25 -28.46 -56.60
C MET A 1 -1.75 -28.21 -56.82
N PRO A 2 -1.33 -27.23 -57.59
CA PRO A 2 0.08 -27.01 -57.80
C PRO A 2 0.76 -26.68 -56.44
N PRO A 3 1.94 -27.22 -56.14
CA PRO A 3 2.60 -27.10 -54.85
C PRO A 3 2.82 -25.64 -54.40
N ILE A 4 2.86 -24.72 -55.32
CA ILE A 4 2.98 -23.27 -55.07
C ILE A 4 1.74 -22.69 -54.36
N ILE A 5 0.55 -23.12 -54.70
CA ILE A 5 -0.71 -22.64 -54.07
C ILE A 5 -0.80 -23.12 -52.65
N THR A 6 -0.42 -24.36 -52.34
CA THR A 6 -0.40 -24.85 -50.95
C THR A 6 0.61 -24.11 -50.09
N VAL A 7 1.79 -23.79 -50.59
CA VAL A 7 2.79 -22.99 -49.88
C VAL A 7 2.28 -21.58 -49.59
N LEU A 8 1.62 -20.93 -50.57
CA LEU A 8 1.03 -19.60 -50.40
C LEU A 8 -0.09 -19.59 -49.36
N ILE A 9 -0.94 -20.61 -49.32
CA ILE A 9 -2.02 -20.74 -48.30
C ILE A 9 -1.40 -20.91 -46.91
N VAL A 10 -0.39 -21.78 -46.76
CA VAL A 10 0.29 -21.98 -45.46
C VAL A 10 0.94 -20.68 -44.99
N LEU A 11 1.61 -19.95 -45.88
CA LEU A 11 2.24 -18.69 -45.56
C LEU A 11 1.22 -17.62 -45.14
N ALA A 12 0.08 -17.54 -45.83
CA ALA A 12 -1.01 -16.64 -45.49
C ALA A 12 -1.63 -16.95 -44.10
N VAL A 13 -1.84 -18.22 -43.79
CA VAL A 13 -2.34 -18.68 -42.49
C VAL A 13 -1.34 -18.35 -41.37
N VAL A 14 -0.05 -18.58 -41.56
CA VAL A 14 0.98 -18.27 -40.59
C VAL A 14 1.02 -16.74 -40.33
N LEU A 15 0.99 -15.95 -41.40
CA LEU A 15 0.98 -14.49 -41.30
C LEU A 15 -0.26 -14.00 -40.55
N PHE A 16 -1.43 -14.58 -40.83
CA PHE A 16 -2.70 -14.28 -40.16
C PHE A 16 -2.62 -14.58 -38.64
N ILE A 17 -2.07 -15.74 -38.27
CA ILE A 17 -1.86 -16.11 -36.86
C ILE A 17 -0.92 -15.12 -36.15
N ILE A 18 0.15 -14.72 -36.82
CA ILE A 18 1.11 -13.72 -36.27
C ILE A 18 0.41 -12.39 -36.04
N VAL A 19 -0.41 -11.93 -36.98
CA VAL A 19 -1.14 -10.65 -36.83
C VAL A 19 -2.12 -10.69 -35.66
N ILE A 20 -2.90 -11.77 -35.55
CA ILE A 20 -3.85 -11.92 -34.43
C ILE A 20 -3.11 -12.00 -33.08
N SER A 21 -2.01 -12.74 -33.02
CA SER A 21 -1.17 -12.88 -31.83
C SER A 21 -0.47 -11.57 -31.44
N SER A 22 -0.35 -10.63 -32.37
CA SER A 22 0.25 -9.32 -32.14
C SER A 22 -0.66 -8.32 -31.45
N ILE A 23 -1.97 -8.58 -31.42
CA ILE A 23 -2.95 -7.67 -30.81
C ILE A 23 -3.01 -7.92 -29.30
N LYS A 24 -2.76 -6.87 -28.50
CA LYS A 24 -2.90 -6.88 -27.05
C LYS A 24 -3.89 -5.81 -26.61
N ILE A 25 -4.95 -6.23 -25.93
CA ILE A 25 -5.97 -5.34 -25.36
C ILE A 25 -5.61 -5.10 -23.89
N VAL A 26 -5.47 -3.83 -23.50
CA VAL A 26 -5.20 -3.39 -22.13
C VAL A 26 -6.47 -2.79 -21.55
N ARG A 27 -6.88 -3.31 -20.39
CA ARG A 27 -8.11 -2.86 -19.70
C ARG A 27 -7.91 -1.45 -19.09
N GLN A 28 -9.03 -0.77 -18.86
CA GLN A 28 -9.00 0.54 -18.19
C GLN A 28 -8.37 0.45 -16.80
N SER A 29 -7.64 1.51 -16.41
CA SER A 29 -6.90 1.60 -15.14
C SER A 29 -5.86 0.50 -14.95
N THR A 30 -5.33 -0.05 -16.04
CA THR A 30 -4.18 -0.95 -16.03
C THR A 30 -3.13 -0.47 -17.02
N ALA A 31 -1.87 -0.80 -16.74
CA ALA A 31 -0.75 -0.56 -17.63
C ALA A 31 0.09 -1.84 -17.77
N ILE A 32 0.77 -1.98 -18.89
CA ILE A 32 1.64 -3.12 -19.18
C ILE A 32 2.99 -2.58 -19.61
N VAL A 33 4.04 -3.01 -18.93
CA VAL A 33 5.44 -2.70 -19.30
C VAL A 33 5.92 -3.69 -20.35
N VAL A 34 6.44 -3.19 -21.44
CA VAL A 34 6.95 -4.00 -22.55
C VAL A 34 8.43 -3.75 -22.77
N GLU A 35 9.18 -4.83 -22.73
CA GLU A 35 10.59 -4.87 -23.11
C GLU A 35 10.77 -5.36 -24.54
N ARG A 36 11.76 -4.83 -25.21
CA ARG A 36 12.27 -5.36 -26.49
C ARG A 36 13.73 -5.72 -26.32
N LEU A 37 14.05 -7.00 -26.51
CA LEU A 37 15.42 -7.52 -26.36
C LEU A 37 16.07 -7.16 -25.00
N GLY A 38 15.30 -7.25 -23.90
CA GLY A 38 15.78 -6.95 -22.55
C GLY A 38 15.87 -5.47 -22.19
N LYS A 39 15.42 -4.56 -23.06
CA LYS A 39 15.41 -3.12 -22.83
C LYS A 39 13.97 -2.61 -22.74
N PHE A 40 13.69 -1.72 -21.78
CA PHE A 40 12.40 -1.02 -21.76
C PHE A 40 12.12 -0.40 -23.13
N HIS A 41 10.98 -0.72 -23.71
CA HIS A 41 10.56 -0.23 -25.00
C HIS A 41 9.37 0.71 -24.92
N ARG A 42 8.26 0.25 -24.33
CA ARG A 42 7.00 1.02 -24.23
C ARG A 42 6.21 0.67 -23.00
N LEU A 43 5.34 1.61 -22.64
CA LEU A 43 4.25 1.39 -21.71
C LEU A 43 2.95 1.30 -22.52
N TYR A 44 2.23 0.20 -22.39
CA TYR A 44 0.89 0.07 -22.94
C TYR A 44 -0.12 0.51 -21.89
N THR A 45 -0.80 1.60 -22.19
CA THR A 45 -1.93 2.11 -21.44
C THR A 45 -3.25 1.54 -21.96
N THR A 46 -4.40 1.99 -21.48
CA THR A 46 -5.72 1.51 -21.90
C THR A 46 -5.90 1.57 -23.43
N GLY A 47 -6.41 0.48 -24.00
CA GLY A 47 -6.72 0.40 -25.42
C GLY A 47 -6.08 -0.80 -26.11
N VAL A 48 -6.09 -0.74 -27.46
CA VAL A 48 -5.53 -1.78 -28.33
C VAL A 48 -4.11 -1.41 -28.72
N HIS A 49 -3.19 -2.34 -28.49
CA HIS A 49 -1.77 -2.17 -28.81
C HIS A 49 -1.27 -3.31 -29.68
N PHE A 50 -0.32 -2.99 -30.56
CA PHE A 50 0.37 -3.98 -31.37
C PHE A 50 1.71 -4.35 -30.74
N ARG A 51 1.92 -5.63 -30.51
CA ARG A 51 3.14 -6.22 -29.96
C ARG A 51 3.79 -7.13 -31.01
N PHE A 52 5.09 -7.03 -31.20
CA PHE A 52 5.82 -7.99 -31.98
C PHE A 52 6.08 -9.28 -31.18
N PRO A 53 5.47 -10.43 -31.54
CA PRO A 53 5.49 -11.62 -30.69
C PRO A 53 6.88 -12.20 -30.45
N PHE A 54 7.83 -11.95 -31.35
CA PHE A 54 9.20 -12.51 -31.28
C PHE A 54 10.19 -11.61 -30.53
N SER A 55 9.97 -10.29 -30.48
CA SER A 55 10.92 -9.34 -29.89
C SER A 55 10.41 -8.66 -28.61
N ASP A 56 9.09 -8.57 -28.44
CA ASP A 56 8.48 -7.85 -27.35
C ASP A 56 8.05 -8.79 -26.22
N LYS A 57 8.54 -8.56 -25.02
CA LYS A 57 8.20 -9.31 -23.81
C LYS A 57 7.43 -8.42 -22.85
N VAL A 58 6.34 -8.95 -22.29
CA VAL A 58 5.62 -8.29 -21.17
C VAL A 58 6.33 -8.61 -19.87
N VAL A 59 6.62 -7.59 -19.07
CA VAL A 59 7.30 -7.72 -17.79
C VAL A 59 6.32 -7.46 -16.65
N GLY A 60 6.34 -8.32 -15.63
CA GLY A 60 5.53 -8.14 -14.41
C GLY A 60 4.00 -8.29 -14.60
N GLY A 61 3.50 -8.51 -15.84
CA GLY A 61 2.07 -8.62 -16.12
C GLY A 61 1.34 -7.26 -16.09
N PRO A 62 -0.02 -7.26 -16.08
CA PRO A 62 -0.80 -6.03 -16.02
C PRO A 62 -0.75 -5.41 -14.62
N ILE A 63 -0.29 -4.17 -14.55
CA ILE A 63 -0.17 -3.38 -13.32
C ILE A 63 -1.45 -2.56 -13.14
N SER A 64 -2.13 -2.70 -12.00
CA SER A 64 -3.31 -1.89 -11.68
C SER A 64 -2.89 -0.49 -11.22
N LEU A 65 -3.48 0.54 -11.84
CA LEU A 65 -3.30 1.96 -11.47
C LEU A 65 -4.36 2.45 -10.47
N LYS A 66 -5.25 1.55 -10.04
CA LYS A 66 -6.24 1.87 -9.01
C LYS A 66 -5.58 1.94 -7.65
N GLU A 67 -6.19 2.70 -6.76
CA GLU A 67 -5.82 2.67 -5.34
C GLU A 67 -5.94 1.23 -4.79
N ARG A 68 -4.95 0.85 -4.03
CA ARG A 68 -4.82 -0.46 -3.37
C ARG A 68 -4.61 -0.26 -1.89
N VAL A 69 -4.99 -1.25 -1.13
CA VAL A 69 -4.81 -1.31 0.32
C VAL A 69 -3.80 -2.39 0.65
N ALA A 70 -2.79 -2.04 1.43
CA ALA A 70 -1.88 -2.98 2.06
C ALA A 70 -2.14 -2.98 3.57
N ASP A 71 -2.53 -4.13 4.10
CA ASP A 71 -2.73 -4.37 5.54
C ASP A 71 -1.52 -5.16 6.04
N PHE A 72 -0.73 -4.53 6.91
CA PHE A 72 0.48 -5.12 7.45
C PHE A 72 0.22 -5.69 8.85
N ALA A 73 0.84 -6.83 9.11
CA ALA A 73 0.76 -7.49 10.41
C ALA A 73 1.26 -6.58 11.55
N PRO A 74 0.79 -6.80 12.80
CA PRO A 74 1.21 -6.03 13.96
C PRO A 74 2.73 -6.02 14.12
N GLN A 75 3.30 -4.81 14.24
CA GLN A 75 4.73 -4.60 14.41
C GLN A 75 5.02 -4.25 15.87
N PRO A 76 6.02 -4.89 16.50
CA PRO A 76 6.46 -4.53 17.83
C PRO A 76 7.24 -3.21 17.77
N VAL A 77 6.82 -2.25 18.59
CA VAL A 77 7.47 -0.94 18.75
C VAL A 77 7.68 -0.63 20.23
N ILE A 78 8.68 0.20 20.53
CA ILE A 78 9.00 0.60 21.90
C ILE A 78 8.90 2.13 21.96
N THR A 79 8.14 2.64 22.93
CA THR A 79 7.97 4.06 23.18
C THR A 79 9.19 4.64 23.91
N LYS A 80 9.26 5.98 23.98
CA LYS A 80 10.32 6.71 24.68
C LYS A 80 10.41 6.35 26.17
N ASP A 81 9.28 6.07 26.79
CA ASP A 81 9.16 5.61 28.19
C ASP A 81 9.31 4.09 28.36
N ASN A 82 9.89 3.41 27.33
CA ASN A 82 10.27 2.00 27.33
C ASN A 82 9.11 1.01 27.46
N VAL A 83 7.94 1.36 26.92
CA VAL A 83 6.78 0.45 26.84
C VAL A 83 6.75 -0.22 25.45
N THR A 84 6.71 -1.57 25.42
CA THR A 84 6.56 -2.32 24.17
C THR A 84 5.10 -2.43 23.78
N MET A 85 4.76 -2.02 22.55
CA MET A 85 3.41 -2.11 22.00
C MET A 85 3.39 -2.89 20.70
N GLN A 86 2.20 -3.37 20.30
CA GLN A 86 1.95 -3.94 18.98
C GLN A 86 1.05 -2.97 18.20
N ILE A 87 1.46 -2.59 17.01
CA ILE A 87 0.71 -1.64 16.17
C ILE A 87 0.50 -2.21 14.77
N ASP A 88 -0.76 -2.27 14.34
CA ASP A 88 -1.16 -2.64 12.98
C ASP A 88 -1.24 -1.37 12.13
N THR A 89 -0.78 -1.47 10.88
CA THR A 89 -0.79 -0.33 9.96
C THR A 89 -1.45 -0.71 8.64
N VAL A 90 -2.30 0.16 8.14
CA VAL A 90 -2.94 0.04 6.83
C VAL A 90 -2.49 1.20 5.95
N ILE A 91 -2.03 0.88 4.74
CA ILE A 91 -1.57 1.86 3.76
C ILE A 91 -2.45 1.84 2.53
N TYR A 92 -2.94 3.01 2.13
CA TYR A 92 -3.64 3.25 0.88
C TYR A 92 -2.67 3.88 -0.12
N PHE A 93 -2.40 3.19 -1.20
CA PHE A 93 -1.43 3.61 -2.21
C PHE A 93 -1.91 3.33 -3.62
N GLN A 94 -1.34 4.01 -4.58
CA GLN A 94 -1.56 3.77 -6.00
C GLN A 94 -0.23 3.79 -6.76
N ILE A 95 -0.18 3.07 -7.86
CA ILE A 95 0.98 3.09 -8.75
C ILE A 95 0.77 4.22 -9.76
N THR A 96 1.64 5.23 -9.72
CA THR A 96 1.61 6.40 -10.59
C THR A 96 2.49 6.22 -11.82
N ASP A 97 3.62 5.55 -11.66
CA ASP A 97 4.53 5.24 -12.76
C ASP A 97 4.84 3.73 -12.81
N PRO A 98 4.20 2.98 -13.74
CA PRO A 98 4.42 1.55 -13.90
C PRO A 98 5.86 1.17 -14.29
N LYS A 99 6.60 2.06 -14.97
CA LYS A 99 7.99 1.83 -15.33
C LYS A 99 8.88 1.86 -14.09
N LEU A 100 8.75 2.90 -13.25
CA LEU A 100 9.48 3.00 -11.99
C LEU A 100 9.10 1.88 -11.03
N TYR A 101 7.82 1.51 -10.99
CA TYR A 101 7.34 0.37 -10.19
C TYR A 101 8.00 -0.96 -10.59
N THR A 102 8.25 -1.16 -11.89
CA THR A 102 8.83 -2.41 -12.41
C THR A 102 10.35 -2.47 -12.26
N TYR A 103 11.03 -1.32 -12.36
CA TYR A 103 12.51 -1.28 -12.41
C TYR A 103 13.14 -0.54 -11.23
N GLY A 104 12.38 0.21 -10.46
CA GLY A 104 12.90 1.03 -9.36
C GLY A 104 13.21 0.23 -8.10
N VAL A 105 12.48 -0.85 -7.86
CA VAL A 105 12.67 -1.71 -6.68
C VAL A 105 12.31 -3.16 -7.02
N GLU A 106 13.06 -4.11 -6.48
CA GLU A 106 12.89 -5.53 -6.84
C GLU A 106 11.59 -6.13 -6.27
N HIS A 107 11.28 -5.85 -5.01
CA HIS A 107 10.09 -6.32 -4.30
C HIS A 107 9.35 -5.15 -3.64
N PRO A 108 8.52 -4.39 -4.40
CA PRO A 108 7.90 -3.16 -3.92
C PRO A 108 7.11 -3.33 -2.62
N MET A 109 6.32 -4.39 -2.50
CA MET A 109 5.48 -4.61 -1.32
C MET A 109 6.31 -4.88 -0.07
N ASN A 110 7.34 -5.72 -0.17
CA ASN A 110 8.24 -5.99 0.95
C ASN A 110 9.04 -4.74 1.34
N ALA A 111 9.43 -3.93 0.35
CA ALA A 111 10.13 -2.67 0.60
C ALA A 111 9.23 -1.68 1.37
N ILE A 112 7.96 -1.53 0.97
CA ILE A 112 6.98 -0.69 1.67
C ILE A 112 6.73 -1.22 3.10
N GLU A 113 6.58 -2.53 3.28
CA GLU A 113 6.37 -3.14 4.60
C GLU A 113 7.54 -2.83 5.56
N ASN A 114 8.77 -3.07 5.12
CA ASN A 114 9.96 -2.79 5.93
C ASN A 114 10.14 -1.29 6.21
N LEU A 115 9.88 -0.45 5.22
CA LEU A 115 9.93 1.00 5.38
C LEU A 115 8.87 1.47 6.37
N THR A 116 7.66 0.91 6.30
CA THR A 116 6.57 1.19 7.24
C THR A 116 6.94 0.82 8.66
N ALA A 117 7.47 -0.40 8.86
CA ALA A 117 7.88 -0.89 10.17
C ALA A 117 9.00 -0.04 10.79
N THR A 118 9.99 0.36 9.99
CA THR A 118 11.09 1.22 10.47
C THR A 118 10.65 2.64 10.76
N THR A 119 9.82 3.23 9.90
CA THR A 119 9.28 4.58 10.08
C THR A 119 8.38 4.65 11.32
N LEU A 120 7.50 3.66 11.48
CA LEU A 120 6.63 3.55 12.65
C LEU A 120 7.46 3.45 13.95
N ARG A 121 8.49 2.59 13.95
CA ARG A 121 9.38 2.44 15.12
C ARG A 121 10.08 3.74 15.49
N ASN A 122 10.54 4.50 14.50
CA ASN A 122 11.21 5.77 14.75
C ASN A 122 10.23 6.81 15.32
N ILE A 123 9.03 6.96 14.73
CA ILE A 123 8.03 7.93 15.18
C ILE A 123 7.58 7.61 16.60
N ILE A 124 7.25 6.33 16.89
CA ILE A 124 6.78 5.91 18.23
C ILE A 124 7.92 5.96 19.25
N GLY A 125 9.15 5.67 18.84
CA GLY A 125 10.31 5.75 19.73
C GLY A 125 10.61 7.15 20.27
N ASP A 126 10.14 8.19 19.59
CA ASP A 126 10.27 9.59 20.03
C ASP A 126 9.09 10.05 20.90
N MET A 127 8.03 9.24 21.04
CA MET A 127 6.78 9.58 21.74
C MET A 127 6.62 8.79 23.03
N GLU A 128 5.98 9.39 24.03
CA GLU A 128 5.54 8.67 25.24
C GLU A 128 4.27 7.86 24.94
N LEU A 129 3.96 6.86 25.80
CA LEU A 129 2.80 5.99 25.62
C LEU A 129 1.50 6.77 25.47
N ASP A 130 1.20 7.69 26.39
CA ASP A 130 -0.02 8.48 26.38
C ASP A 130 -0.15 9.34 25.12
N GLU A 131 0.96 9.91 24.66
CA GLU A 131 1.03 10.68 23.43
C GLU A 131 0.75 9.79 22.21
N SER A 132 1.33 8.59 22.15
CA SER A 132 1.14 7.65 21.05
C SER A 132 -0.32 7.15 20.92
N LEU A 133 -1.03 7.05 22.06
CA LEU A 133 -2.44 6.62 22.08
C LEU A 133 -3.40 7.74 21.65
N THR A 134 -3.06 9.00 21.94
CA THR A 134 -3.93 10.17 21.70
C THR A 134 -3.64 10.88 20.37
N SER A 135 -2.43 10.78 19.84
CA SER A 135 -1.96 11.57 18.69
C SER A 135 -1.94 10.78 17.36
N ARG A 136 -2.90 9.88 17.15
CA ARG A 136 -2.96 9.02 15.95
C ARG A 136 -2.90 9.81 14.65
N ASP A 137 -3.59 10.95 14.56
CA ASP A 137 -3.63 11.77 13.35
C ASP A 137 -2.25 12.37 13.02
N ILE A 138 -1.48 12.73 14.03
CA ILE A 138 -0.12 13.24 13.87
C ILE A 138 0.80 12.13 13.36
N ILE A 139 0.70 10.93 13.96
CA ILE A 139 1.48 9.76 13.55
C ILE A 139 1.13 9.40 12.10
N ASN A 140 -0.16 9.28 11.76
CA ASN A 140 -0.64 8.97 10.41
C ASN A 140 -0.10 9.97 9.38
N SER A 141 -0.15 11.27 9.70
CA SER A 141 0.34 12.35 8.81
C SER A 141 1.85 12.29 8.61
N ARG A 142 2.62 12.09 9.68
CA ARG A 142 4.09 11.94 9.62
C ARG A 142 4.48 10.70 8.82
N MET A 143 3.86 9.57 9.10
CA MET A 143 4.08 8.32 8.36
C MET A 143 3.79 8.51 6.88
N ARG A 144 2.63 9.09 6.54
CA ARG A 144 2.25 9.35 5.15
C ARG A 144 3.32 10.18 4.43
N SER A 145 3.77 11.26 5.04
CA SER A 145 4.76 12.16 4.42
C SER A 145 6.08 11.45 4.14
N ILE A 146 6.60 10.70 5.12
CA ILE A 146 7.87 9.98 4.99
C ILE A 146 7.76 8.84 3.97
N LEU A 147 6.66 8.08 4.03
CA LEU A 147 6.44 6.96 3.11
C LEU A 147 6.24 7.43 1.68
N ASP A 148 5.46 8.50 1.45
CA ASP A 148 5.21 9.07 0.12
C ASP A 148 6.52 9.55 -0.53
N GLU A 149 7.34 10.30 0.20
CA GLU A 149 8.66 10.75 -0.25
C GLU A 149 9.60 9.58 -0.60
N ALA A 150 9.65 8.57 0.26
CA ALA A 150 10.54 7.42 0.07
C ALA A 150 10.10 6.47 -1.05
N THR A 151 8.79 6.41 -1.38
CA THR A 151 8.24 5.54 -2.42
C THR A 151 8.08 6.22 -3.78
N ASP A 152 8.22 7.53 -3.85
CA ASP A 152 8.15 8.29 -5.12
C ASP A 152 9.16 7.80 -6.19
N PRO A 153 10.45 7.49 -5.86
CA PRO A 153 11.39 6.91 -6.81
C PRO A 153 10.97 5.54 -7.36
N TRP A 154 10.04 4.86 -6.70
CA TRP A 154 9.49 3.56 -7.12
C TRP A 154 8.20 3.69 -7.93
N GLY A 155 7.77 4.93 -8.22
CA GLY A 155 6.53 5.21 -8.92
C GLY A 155 5.27 4.82 -8.13
N ILE A 156 5.35 4.86 -6.81
CA ILE A 156 4.26 4.56 -5.88
C ILE A 156 3.93 5.83 -5.11
N LYS A 157 2.64 6.18 -5.07
CA LYS A 157 2.12 7.28 -4.29
C LYS A 157 1.35 6.76 -3.08
N VAL A 158 1.74 7.18 -1.90
CA VAL A 158 1.04 6.88 -0.65
C VAL A 158 0.00 7.96 -0.39
N ASN A 159 -1.28 7.61 -0.54
CA ASN A 159 -2.39 8.55 -0.36
C ASN A 159 -2.72 8.75 1.12
N ARG A 160 -2.76 7.63 1.88
CA ARG A 160 -3.15 7.64 3.29
C ARG A 160 -2.48 6.50 4.03
N VAL A 161 -2.15 6.76 5.30
CA VAL A 161 -1.66 5.76 6.26
C VAL A 161 -2.54 5.83 7.48
N GLU A 162 -2.94 4.69 8.02
CA GLU A 162 -3.75 4.61 9.23
C GLU A 162 -3.23 3.54 10.19
N LEU A 163 -3.15 3.92 11.44
CA LEU A 163 -2.95 2.98 12.54
C LEU A 163 -4.28 2.31 12.86
N LYS A 164 -4.37 1.00 12.64
CA LYS A 164 -5.59 0.23 12.84
C LYS A 164 -5.82 -0.07 14.34
N ASN A 165 -4.86 -0.74 14.96
CA ASN A 165 -4.88 -1.04 16.38
C ASN A 165 -3.55 -0.63 17.03
N ILE A 166 -3.63 -0.12 18.26
CA ILE A 166 -2.47 0.11 19.13
C ILE A 166 -2.76 -0.72 20.37
N ILE A 167 -1.96 -1.76 20.59
CA ILE A 167 -2.16 -2.73 21.65
C ILE A 167 -0.99 -2.65 22.63
N PRO A 168 -1.14 -1.94 23.75
CA PRO A 168 -0.13 -1.93 24.82
C PRO A 168 -0.14 -3.26 25.60
N PRO A 169 0.85 -3.54 26.45
CA PRO A 169 0.89 -4.71 27.30
C PRO A 169 -0.34 -4.81 28.20
N ARG A 170 -0.78 -6.04 28.52
CA ARG A 170 -1.96 -6.31 29.33
C ARG A 170 -1.97 -5.60 30.70
N GLU A 171 -0.81 -5.47 31.31
CA GLU A 171 -0.65 -4.78 32.59
C GLU A 171 -1.04 -3.31 32.51
N ILE A 172 -0.64 -2.66 31.43
CA ILE A 172 -0.98 -1.24 31.15
C ILE A 172 -2.45 -1.11 30.76
N GLN A 173 -2.98 -2.02 29.93
CA GLN A 173 -4.42 -2.03 29.62
C GLN A 173 -5.27 -2.08 30.90
N ASN A 174 -4.96 -3.00 31.81
CA ASN A 174 -5.65 -3.15 33.08
C ASN A 174 -5.53 -1.90 33.99
N ALA A 175 -4.38 -1.25 33.98
CA ALA A 175 -4.15 -0.03 34.74
C ALA A 175 -4.98 1.14 34.20
N VAL A 176 -4.97 1.33 32.87
CA VAL A 176 -5.77 2.34 32.17
C VAL A 176 -7.27 2.10 32.37
N GLU A 177 -7.76 0.86 32.27
CA GLU A 177 -9.17 0.52 32.52
C GLU A 177 -9.60 0.88 33.95
N LYS A 178 -8.78 0.55 34.96
CA LYS A 178 -9.04 0.90 36.34
C LYS A 178 -9.09 2.42 36.55
N GLN A 179 -8.14 3.14 35.97
CA GLN A 179 -8.09 4.61 36.04
C GLN A 179 -9.32 5.24 35.39
N MET A 180 -9.69 4.79 34.18
CA MET A 180 -10.87 5.28 33.47
C MET A 180 -12.16 4.98 34.24
N LYS A 181 -12.25 3.81 34.86
CA LYS A 181 -13.41 3.47 35.70
C LYS A 181 -13.53 4.39 36.90
N ALA A 182 -12.43 4.60 37.63
CA ALA A 182 -12.42 5.50 38.78
C ALA A 182 -12.76 6.95 38.40
N GLU A 183 -12.27 7.42 37.24
CA GLU A 183 -12.60 8.76 36.75
C GLU A 183 -14.07 8.90 36.33
N ARG A 184 -14.66 7.88 35.70
CA ARG A 184 -16.09 7.87 35.38
C ARG A 184 -16.94 7.89 36.66
N GLU A 185 -16.64 7.08 37.67
CA GLU A 185 -17.30 7.06 38.93
C GLU A 185 -17.22 8.40 39.67
N ARG A 186 -16.04 9.06 39.61
CA ARG A 186 -15.86 10.39 40.15
C ARG A 186 -16.72 11.44 39.43
N ARG A 187 -16.74 11.42 38.08
CA ARG A 187 -17.57 12.34 37.28
C ARG A 187 -19.05 12.12 37.56
N GLU A 188 -19.49 10.86 37.66
CA GLU A 188 -20.86 10.50 37.99
C GLU A 188 -21.30 11.04 39.36
N SER A 189 -20.47 10.87 40.40
CA SER A 189 -20.73 11.40 41.75
C SER A 189 -20.82 12.94 41.76
N ILE A 190 -19.96 13.63 40.95
CA ILE A 190 -20.02 15.10 40.87
C ILE A 190 -21.32 15.53 40.19
N LEU A 191 -21.71 14.91 39.07
CA LEU A 191 -22.95 15.21 38.37
C LEU A 191 -24.18 14.94 39.19
N GLN A 192 -24.19 13.85 39.99
CA GLN A 192 -25.29 13.55 40.93
C GLN A 192 -25.37 14.58 42.04
N ALA A 193 -24.22 15.01 42.60
CA ALA A 193 -24.19 16.05 43.64
C ALA A 193 -24.64 17.43 43.10
N GLU A 194 -24.27 17.78 41.88
CA GLU A 194 -24.74 19.00 41.20
C GLU A 194 -26.24 18.93 40.89
N GLY A 195 -26.74 17.79 40.41
CA GLY A 195 -28.18 17.57 40.15
C GLY A 195 -29.03 17.68 41.39
N THR A 196 -28.59 17.13 42.53
CA THR A 196 -29.31 17.27 43.82
C THR A 196 -29.28 18.71 44.35
N LYS A 197 -28.19 19.47 44.09
CA LYS A 197 -28.09 20.87 44.50
C LYS A 197 -28.96 21.83 43.67
N GLN A 198 -29.26 21.47 42.41
CA GLN A 198 -30.16 22.25 41.53
C GLN A 198 -31.65 21.93 41.76
N SER A 199 -31.96 20.80 42.40
CA SER A 199 -33.32 20.40 42.68
C SER A 199 -33.84 20.87 44.07
N GLN A 200 -33.00 21.52 44.87
CA GLN A 200 -33.38 22.23 46.10
C GLN A 200 -33.46 23.74 45.86
#